data_812e6f73ab401b819aad1ee451f9c57a
#
_entry.id   812e6f73ab401b819aad1ee451f9c57a
#
_cell.length_a   1.000
_cell.length_b   1.000
_cell.length_c   1.000
_cell.angle_alpha   90.00
_cell.angle_beta   90.00
_cell.angle_gamma   90.00
#
_symmetry.space_group_name_H-M   'P 1'
#
loop_
_entity.id
_entity.type
_entity.pdbx_description
1 polymer ?
#
loop_
_entity_poly.entity_id
_entity_poly.type
_entity_poly.pdbx_seq_one_letter_code
_entity_poly.pdbx_strand_id
1 'polypeptide(L)'
;MNTVDFVETIQVLTPEEVKIVNAELDKKEFIVSSIGFEDGRTGEPRVDSDIRSSSGCYLLDDERAAQIMHEGMNKALLEYHKRMVDKHPIFDGYPIPGGYMTTSNRELIQVLEYVKNQKYAWHTDASPLPESKEYHRKISIILYLSDGFEGGVTEFIGHTHKPPVGHALIFPCLLYTSDAADDP
;
A
#
# COMPACT_ATOMS: atom_id res chain seq x y z
N MET A 1 9.31 20.08 10.18
CA MET A 1 8.54 19.28 9.21
C MET A 1 8.32 17.94 9.88
N ASN A 2 7.07 17.59 10.14
CA ASN A 2 6.74 16.31 10.77
C ASN A 2 6.48 15.28 9.64
N THR A 3 6.95 14.05 9.78
CA THR A 3 6.75 12.98 8.78
C THR A 3 5.27 12.72 8.48
N VAL A 4 4.39 12.94 9.47
CA VAL A 4 2.93 12.83 9.33
C VAL A 4 2.33 13.82 8.32
N ASP A 5 3.00 14.94 8.08
CA ASP A 5 2.54 15.94 7.10
C ASP A 5 2.45 15.38 5.68
N PHE A 6 3.11 14.24 5.41
CA PHE A 6 3.14 13.55 4.12
C PHE A 6 2.23 12.32 4.07
N VAL A 7 1.53 11.99 5.14
CA VAL A 7 0.58 10.87 5.18
C VAL A 7 -0.83 11.41 4.98
N GLU A 8 -1.51 10.95 3.95
CA GLU A 8 -2.87 11.35 3.63
C GLU A 8 -3.82 10.16 3.60
N THR A 9 -5.01 10.36 4.14
CA THR A 9 -6.14 9.44 3.95
C THR A 9 -7.04 10.00 2.85
N ILE A 10 -7.21 9.25 1.76
CA ILE A 10 -7.97 9.67 0.59
C ILE A 10 -8.92 8.55 0.16
N GLN A 11 -10.16 8.90 -0.18
CA GLN A 11 -11.10 7.95 -0.74
C GLN A 11 -10.64 7.50 -2.14
N VAL A 12 -10.55 6.19 -2.33
CA VAL A 12 -10.14 5.53 -3.57
C VAL A 12 -11.32 4.87 -4.25
N LEU A 13 -12.14 4.15 -3.48
CA LEU A 13 -13.28 3.39 -3.98
C LEU A 13 -14.58 3.84 -3.30
N THR A 14 -15.66 3.80 -4.06
CA THR A 14 -17.03 3.88 -3.53
C THR A 14 -17.42 2.58 -2.83
N PRO A 15 -18.46 2.57 -1.97
CA PRO A 15 -18.94 1.35 -1.33
C PRO A 15 -19.36 0.26 -2.34
N GLU A 16 -19.89 0.64 -3.49
CA GLU A 16 -20.27 -0.28 -4.57
C GLU A 16 -19.05 -0.91 -5.23
N GLU A 17 -18.02 -0.12 -5.50
CA GLU A 17 -16.74 -0.61 -6.06
C GLU A 17 -16.04 -1.55 -5.08
N VAL A 18 -16.04 -1.25 -3.77
CA VAL A 18 -15.51 -2.14 -2.73
C VAL A 18 -16.21 -3.51 -2.77
N LYS A 19 -17.55 -3.53 -2.88
CA LYS A 19 -18.30 -4.80 -3.00
C LYS A 19 -17.89 -5.60 -4.23
N ILE A 20 -17.70 -4.94 -5.37
CA ILE A 20 -17.27 -5.60 -6.61
C ILE A 20 -15.87 -6.16 -6.44
N VAL A 21 -14.93 -5.37 -5.91
CA VAL A 21 -13.55 -5.80 -5.67
C VAL A 21 -13.52 -7.00 -4.73
N ASN A 22 -14.20 -6.94 -3.59
CA ASN A 22 -14.23 -8.03 -2.61
C ASN A 22 -14.84 -9.31 -3.22
N ALA A 23 -15.92 -9.22 -4.02
CA ALA A 23 -16.48 -10.38 -4.70
C ALA A 23 -15.54 -11.04 -5.73
N GLU A 24 -14.58 -10.30 -6.29
CA GLU A 24 -13.52 -10.87 -7.12
C GLU A 24 -12.40 -11.48 -6.26
N LEU A 25 -12.07 -10.85 -5.13
CA LEU A 25 -11.06 -11.36 -4.19
C LEU A 25 -11.49 -12.66 -3.51
N ASP A 26 -12.77 -12.84 -3.21
CA ASP A 26 -13.33 -14.08 -2.64
C ASP A 26 -13.08 -15.32 -3.51
N LYS A 27 -12.74 -15.14 -4.79
CA LYS A 27 -12.40 -16.21 -5.74
C LYS A 27 -10.92 -16.52 -5.81
N LYS A 28 -10.08 -15.73 -5.14
CA LYS A 28 -8.62 -15.86 -5.18
C LYS A 28 -8.11 -16.79 -4.09
N GLU A 29 -7.02 -17.44 -4.40
CA GLU A 29 -6.24 -18.19 -3.42
C GLU A 29 -5.20 -17.27 -2.80
N PHE A 30 -5.20 -17.18 -1.47
CA PHE A 30 -4.22 -16.42 -0.70
C PHE A 30 -3.13 -17.36 -0.18
N ILE A 31 -1.89 -17.04 -0.46
CA ILE A 31 -0.72 -17.80 -0.03
C ILE A 31 0.09 -17.01 0.98
N VAL A 32 0.89 -17.69 1.80
CA VAL A 32 1.77 -17.04 2.78
C VAL A 32 2.66 -16.02 2.09
N SER A 33 2.67 -14.79 2.60
CA SER A 33 3.44 -13.69 2.01
C SER A 33 4.94 -13.85 2.29
N SER A 34 5.76 -13.65 1.25
CA SER A 34 7.22 -13.58 1.38
C SER A 34 7.68 -12.16 1.73
N ILE A 35 8.90 -12.05 2.25
CA ILE A 35 9.60 -10.79 2.54
C ILE A 35 10.73 -10.50 1.55
N GLY A 36 10.73 -11.11 0.40
CA GLY A 36 11.77 -11.03 -0.62
C GLY A 36 12.27 -12.41 -1.02
N PHE A 37 13.51 -12.49 -1.47
CA PHE A 37 14.16 -13.73 -1.88
C PHE A 37 15.32 -14.06 -0.93
N GLU A 38 15.65 -15.36 -0.79
CA GLU A 38 16.71 -15.81 0.11
C GLU A 38 18.09 -15.22 -0.24
N ASP A 39 18.36 -15.04 -1.54
CA ASP A 39 19.62 -14.44 -2.04
C ASP A 39 19.53 -12.90 -2.19
N GLY A 40 18.40 -12.29 -1.78
CA GLY A 40 18.15 -10.86 -1.91
C GLY A 40 17.82 -10.38 -3.33
N ARG A 41 17.81 -11.26 -4.35
CA ARG A 41 17.61 -10.89 -5.76
C ARG A 41 16.67 -11.83 -6.51
N THR A 42 17.00 -13.09 -6.50
CA THR A 42 16.28 -14.17 -7.21
C THR A 42 16.37 -15.45 -6.37
N GLY A 43 15.58 -16.43 -6.65
CA GLY A 43 15.61 -17.69 -5.92
C GLY A 43 14.29 -17.99 -5.22
N GLU A 44 14.35 -18.79 -4.18
CA GLU A 44 13.15 -19.16 -3.42
C GLU A 44 12.64 -17.96 -2.60
N PRO A 45 11.32 -17.74 -2.54
CA PRO A 45 10.73 -16.70 -1.70
C PRO A 45 11.09 -16.94 -0.23
N ARG A 46 11.68 -15.93 0.42
CA ARG A 46 11.96 -15.99 1.85
C ARG A 46 10.69 -15.72 2.64
N VAL A 47 10.31 -16.65 3.48
CA VAL A 47 9.22 -16.50 4.44
C VAL A 47 9.81 -16.40 5.85
N ASP A 48 9.43 -15.37 6.58
CA ASP A 48 9.85 -15.13 7.96
C ASP A 48 8.66 -14.58 8.74
N SER A 49 8.02 -15.45 9.51
CA SER A 49 6.80 -15.11 10.26
C SER A 49 7.03 -14.09 11.38
N ASP A 50 8.27 -13.91 11.84
CA ASP A 50 8.61 -12.91 12.85
C ASP A 50 8.58 -11.50 12.25
N ILE A 51 8.84 -11.40 10.94
CA ILE A 51 8.80 -10.16 10.18
C ILE A 51 7.43 -9.95 9.55
N ARG A 52 6.90 -10.98 8.86
CA ARG A 52 5.62 -10.90 8.15
C ARG A 52 4.88 -12.23 8.20
N SER A 53 3.67 -12.22 8.73
CA SER A 53 2.84 -13.42 8.88
C SER A 53 1.53 -13.38 8.09
N SER A 54 1.33 -12.36 7.22
CA SER A 54 0.13 -12.24 6.38
C SER A 54 0.06 -13.29 5.28
N SER A 55 -1.15 -13.48 4.74
CA SER A 55 -1.36 -14.14 3.45
C SER A 55 -1.64 -13.10 2.36
N GLY A 56 -1.38 -13.43 1.11
CA GLY A 56 -1.62 -12.49 0.03
C GLY A 56 -1.78 -13.12 -1.34
N CYS A 57 -2.32 -12.33 -2.26
CA CYS A 57 -2.38 -12.64 -3.68
C CYS A 57 -2.01 -11.41 -4.51
N TYR A 58 -1.71 -11.62 -5.78
CA TYR A 58 -1.49 -10.54 -6.74
C TYR A 58 -2.65 -10.48 -7.72
N LEU A 59 -3.04 -9.26 -8.08
CA LEU A 59 -3.98 -8.99 -9.16
C LEU A 59 -3.22 -8.66 -10.45
N LEU A 60 -3.60 -9.30 -11.54
CA LEU A 60 -3.10 -8.95 -12.86
C LEU A 60 -3.83 -7.70 -13.38
N ASP A 61 -3.16 -6.89 -14.20
CA ASP A 61 -3.68 -5.60 -14.67
C ASP A 61 -4.96 -5.72 -15.52
N ASP A 62 -5.21 -6.87 -16.13
CA ASP A 62 -6.41 -7.16 -16.92
C ASP A 62 -7.59 -7.65 -16.08
N GLU A 63 -7.40 -7.91 -14.80
CA GLU A 63 -8.48 -8.29 -13.90
C GLU A 63 -9.36 -7.09 -13.55
N ARG A 64 -10.67 -7.32 -13.49
CA ARG A 64 -11.65 -6.26 -13.19
C ARG A 64 -11.39 -5.55 -11.86
N ALA A 65 -11.04 -6.30 -10.82
CA ALA A 65 -10.70 -5.71 -9.53
C ALA A 65 -9.50 -4.77 -9.63
N ALA A 66 -8.43 -5.18 -10.33
CA ALA A 66 -7.25 -4.35 -10.56
C ALA A 66 -7.59 -3.08 -11.34
N GLN A 67 -8.40 -3.17 -12.39
CA GLN A 67 -8.81 -2.00 -13.18
C GLN A 67 -9.57 -0.97 -12.34
N ILE A 68 -10.55 -1.42 -11.55
CA ILE A 68 -11.31 -0.55 -10.64
C ILE A 68 -10.37 0.13 -9.63
N MET A 69 -9.50 -0.64 -8.99
CA MET A 69 -8.55 -0.11 -8.01
C MET A 69 -7.57 0.88 -8.65
N HIS A 70 -7.04 0.59 -9.83
CA HIS A 70 -6.14 1.50 -10.55
C HIS A 70 -6.80 2.83 -10.91
N GLU A 71 -8.04 2.81 -11.38
CA GLU A 71 -8.79 4.06 -11.67
C GLU A 71 -8.96 4.92 -10.42
N GLY A 72 -9.34 4.31 -9.30
CA GLY A 72 -9.48 5.00 -8.03
C GLY A 72 -8.14 5.54 -7.51
N MET A 73 -7.10 4.72 -7.53
CA MET A 73 -5.75 5.12 -7.10
C MET A 73 -5.19 6.27 -7.93
N ASN A 74 -5.45 6.31 -9.25
CA ASN A 74 -5.02 7.43 -10.09
C ASN A 74 -5.63 8.75 -9.65
N LYS A 75 -6.93 8.75 -9.38
CA LYS A 75 -7.65 9.95 -8.88
C LYS A 75 -7.10 10.36 -7.50
N ALA A 76 -6.88 9.38 -6.63
CA ALA A 76 -6.34 9.62 -5.29
C ALA A 76 -4.91 10.18 -5.33
N LEU A 77 -4.05 9.72 -6.25
CA LEU A 77 -2.70 10.28 -6.42
C LEU A 77 -2.72 11.73 -6.89
N LEU A 78 -3.64 12.11 -7.77
CA LEU A 78 -3.80 13.50 -8.18
C LEU A 78 -4.26 14.38 -7.01
N GLU A 79 -5.18 13.90 -6.20
CA GLU A 79 -5.62 14.59 -4.99
C GLU A 79 -4.50 14.68 -3.95
N TYR A 80 -3.75 13.60 -3.76
CA TYR A 80 -2.57 13.58 -2.88
C TYR A 80 -1.56 14.65 -3.28
N HIS A 81 -1.20 14.73 -4.56
CA HIS A 81 -0.29 15.76 -5.05
C HIS A 81 -0.81 17.16 -4.76
N LYS A 82 -2.08 17.42 -5.08
CA LYS A 82 -2.68 18.72 -4.81
C LYS A 82 -2.54 19.09 -3.34
N ARG A 83 -2.86 18.19 -2.41
CA ARG A 83 -2.71 18.42 -0.98
C ARG A 83 -1.26 18.64 -0.57
N MET A 84 -0.31 17.93 -1.18
CA MET A 84 1.12 18.13 -0.92
C MET A 84 1.59 19.50 -1.41
N VAL A 85 1.16 19.96 -2.59
CA VAL A 85 1.46 21.30 -3.11
C VAL A 85 0.86 22.38 -2.23
N ASP A 86 -0.39 22.22 -1.80
CA ASP A 86 -1.06 23.16 -0.92
C ASP A 86 -0.33 23.31 0.44
N LYS A 87 0.19 22.22 0.98
CA LYS A 87 0.98 22.23 2.22
C LYS A 87 2.43 22.71 2.01
N HIS A 88 3.01 22.34 0.89
CA HIS A 88 4.42 22.51 0.57
C HIS A 88 4.61 22.89 -0.90
N PRO A 89 4.49 24.16 -1.28
CA PRO A 89 4.51 24.61 -2.68
C PRO A 89 5.76 24.22 -3.49
N ILE A 90 6.84 23.83 -2.82
CA ILE A 90 8.06 23.32 -3.48
C ILE A 90 7.79 22.06 -4.31
N PHE A 91 6.71 21.32 -4.03
CA PHE A 91 6.35 20.11 -4.77
C PHE A 91 5.54 20.37 -6.04
N ASP A 92 5.19 21.61 -6.38
CA ASP A 92 4.40 21.94 -7.59
C ASP A 92 5.07 21.44 -8.89
N GLY A 93 6.39 21.55 -8.97
CA GLY A 93 7.17 21.03 -10.08
C GLY A 93 7.58 19.55 -10.01
N TYR A 94 7.15 18.85 -8.96
CA TYR A 94 7.53 17.46 -8.75
C TYR A 94 6.65 16.51 -9.58
N PRO A 95 7.23 15.69 -10.47
CA PRO A 95 6.43 14.76 -11.26
C PRO A 95 5.80 13.71 -10.34
N ILE A 96 4.48 13.57 -10.44
CA ILE A 96 3.74 12.54 -9.73
C ILE A 96 3.62 11.31 -10.60
N PRO A 97 3.66 10.12 -10.00
CA PRO A 97 3.24 8.90 -10.68
C PRO A 97 1.80 9.06 -11.17
N GLY A 98 1.56 8.88 -12.47
CA GLY A 98 0.24 9.06 -13.08
C GLY A 98 -0.12 10.49 -13.50
N GLY A 99 0.74 11.47 -13.25
CA GLY A 99 0.59 12.84 -13.78
C GLY A 99 0.89 12.94 -15.28
N TYR A 100 0.46 14.03 -15.88
CA TYR A 100 0.54 14.31 -17.33
C TYR A 100 1.92 14.11 -17.97
N MET A 101 2.99 14.25 -17.20
CA MET A 101 4.39 14.21 -17.69
C MET A 101 5.15 12.94 -17.26
N THR A 102 4.52 12.01 -16.56
CA THR A 102 5.20 10.82 -16.07
C THR A 102 4.49 9.54 -16.47
N THR A 103 5.22 8.64 -17.12
CA THR A 103 4.84 7.23 -17.14
C THR A 103 5.07 6.68 -15.74
N SER A 104 4.02 6.53 -14.94
CA SER A 104 4.15 5.83 -13.67
C SER A 104 4.38 4.36 -13.92
N ASN A 105 5.54 3.86 -13.52
CA ASN A 105 5.69 2.44 -13.33
C ASN A 105 4.92 2.05 -12.07
N ARG A 106 3.95 1.18 -12.21
CA ARG A 106 3.24 0.55 -11.10
C ARG A 106 3.70 -0.87 -10.96
N GLU A 107 3.75 -1.31 -9.72
CA GLU A 107 3.80 -2.73 -9.43
C GLU A 107 2.38 -3.33 -9.50
N LEU A 108 2.31 -4.65 -9.68
CA LEU A 108 1.04 -5.36 -9.52
C LEU A 108 0.46 -5.08 -8.14
N ILE A 109 -0.87 -4.98 -8.08
CA ILE A 109 -1.54 -4.81 -6.81
C ILE A 109 -1.37 -6.09 -6.00
N GLN A 110 -0.73 -5.96 -4.84
CA GLN A 110 -0.68 -7.01 -3.83
C GLN A 110 -1.85 -6.82 -2.87
N VAL A 111 -2.69 -7.83 -2.75
CA VAL A 111 -3.75 -7.87 -1.74
C VAL A 111 -3.26 -8.71 -0.58
N LEU A 112 -3.42 -8.18 0.63
CA LEU A 112 -2.98 -8.82 1.86
C LEU A 112 -4.19 -9.13 2.75
N GLU A 113 -4.17 -10.28 3.36
CA GLU A 113 -5.10 -10.69 4.39
C GLU A 113 -4.34 -10.93 5.69
N TYR A 114 -4.86 -10.36 6.75
CA TYR A 114 -4.37 -10.56 8.11
C TYR A 114 -5.46 -11.20 8.94
N VAL A 115 -5.14 -12.32 9.57
CA VAL A 115 -5.99 -12.90 10.63
C VAL A 115 -5.40 -12.54 11.99
N LYS A 116 -6.16 -12.80 13.05
CA LYS A 116 -5.77 -12.49 14.43
C LYS A 116 -4.32 -12.89 14.73
N ASN A 117 -3.57 -12.00 15.38
CA ASN A 117 -2.15 -12.12 15.74
C ASN A 117 -1.17 -12.12 14.55
N GLN A 118 -1.61 -11.79 13.35
CA GLN A 118 -0.71 -11.58 12.22
C GLN A 118 -0.23 -10.14 12.14
N LYS A 119 0.97 -9.96 11.64
CA LYS A 119 1.64 -8.65 11.59
C LYS A 119 2.55 -8.52 10.37
N TYR A 120 2.90 -7.29 10.09
CA TYR A 120 4.09 -6.93 9.32
C TYR A 120 4.91 -5.96 10.17
N ALA A 121 6.09 -6.40 10.59
CA ALA A 121 6.97 -5.63 11.46
C ALA A 121 7.42 -4.32 10.81
N TRP A 122 8.03 -3.42 11.58
CA TRP A 122 8.55 -2.14 11.11
C TRP A 122 9.46 -2.31 9.90
N HIS A 123 9.13 -1.65 8.80
CA HIS A 123 9.86 -1.70 7.54
C HIS A 123 9.72 -0.38 6.77
N THR A 124 10.45 -0.27 5.67
CA THR A 124 10.22 0.72 4.62
C THR A 124 9.88 -0.02 3.34
N ASP A 125 8.99 0.54 2.53
CA ASP A 125 8.63 -0.07 1.24
C ASP A 125 9.71 0.14 0.17
N ALA A 126 10.57 1.13 0.34
CA ALA A 126 11.72 1.37 -0.54
C ALA A 126 12.97 0.65 -0.04
N SER A 127 13.70 0.03 -0.95
CA SER A 127 15.02 -0.53 -0.68
C SER A 127 16.11 0.55 -0.76
N PRO A 128 17.13 0.51 0.11
CA PRO A 128 18.30 1.36 -0.05
C PRO A 128 19.25 0.87 -1.15
N LEU A 129 19.05 -0.33 -1.70
CA LEU A 129 19.93 -0.94 -2.69
C LEU A 129 19.52 -0.54 -4.11
N PRO A 130 20.37 0.17 -4.89
CA PRO A 130 20.04 0.66 -6.23
C PRO A 130 19.68 -0.43 -7.24
N GLU A 131 20.17 -1.64 -7.05
CA GLU A 131 19.88 -2.81 -7.89
C GLU A 131 18.54 -3.48 -7.58
N SER A 132 17.89 -3.12 -6.47
CA SER A 132 16.57 -3.61 -6.10
C SER A 132 15.47 -2.87 -6.87
N LYS A 133 14.40 -3.57 -7.22
CA LYS A 133 13.20 -2.94 -7.82
C LYS A 133 12.57 -1.93 -6.86
N GLU A 134 12.58 -2.23 -5.57
CA GLU A 134 12.02 -1.41 -4.51
C GLU A 134 12.75 -0.06 -4.34
N TYR A 135 14.00 0.06 -4.86
CA TYR A 135 14.72 1.34 -4.87
C TYR A 135 14.00 2.44 -5.64
N HIS A 136 13.24 2.06 -6.66
CA HIS A 136 12.50 3.01 -7.50
C HIS A 136 11.12 3.38 -6.95
N ARG A 137 10.67 2.73 -5.88
CA ARG A 137 9.40 3.08 -5.23
C ARG A 137 9.48 4.49 -4.66
N LYS A 138 8.45 5.29 -4.89
CA LYS A 138 8.39 6.68 -4.41
C LYS A 138 7.20 6.90 -3.50
N ILE A 139 6.05 6.32 -3.85
CA ILE A 139 4.79 6.45 -3.11
C ILE A 139 4.25 5.07 -2.82
N SER A 140 3.84 4.87 -1.58
CA SER A 140 3.08 3.71 -1.11
C SER A 140 1.61 4.07 -0.99
N ILE A 141 0.75 3.11 -1.34
CA ILE A 141 -0.71 3.23 -1.23
C ILE A 141 -1.20 1.97 -0.54
N ILE A 142 -1.78 2.11 0.66
CA ILE A 142 -2.42 1.02 1.40
C ILE A 142 -3.92 1.26 1.39
N LEU A 143 -4.65 0.48 0.58
CA LEU A 143 -6.11 0.58 0.44
C LEU A 143 -6.81 -0.41 1.37
N TYR A 144 -7.70 0.10 2.21
CA TYR A 144 -8.50 -0.70 3.13
C TYR A 144 -9.78 -1.20 2.46
N LEU A 145 -9.94 -2.53 2.38
CA LEU A 145 -11.06 -3.19 1.69
C LEU A 145 -12.08 -3.82 2.65
N SER A 146 -11.78 -3.86 3.95
CA SER A 146 -12.66 -4.42 4.98
C SER A 146 -12.66 -3.56 6.23
N ASP A 147 -13.64 -3.78 7.10
CA ASP A 147 -13.77 -3.18 8.44
C ASP A 147 -14.27 -4.24 9.45
N GLY A 148 -14.64 -3.79 10.64
CA GLY A 148 -15.19 -4.67 11.67
C GLY A 148 -14.17 -5.53 12.40
N PHE A 149 -12.87 -5.31 12.18
CA PHE A 149 -11.78 -5.98 12.89
C PHE A 149 -11.22 -5.10 14.02
N GLU A 150 -10.74 -5.74 15.08
CA GLU A 150 -9.93 -5.09 16.11
C GLU A 150 -8.47 -5.02 15.63
N GLY A 151 -7.72 -3.97 16.03
CA GLY A 151 -6.37 -3.74 15.51
C GLY A 151 -6.35 -3.34 14.04
N GLY A 152 -5.40 -3.87 13.26
CA GLY A 152 -5.27 -3.62 11.83
C GLY A 152 -4.99 -2.17 11.47
N VAL A 153 -4.27 -1.47 12.33
CA VAL A 153 -3.81 -0.10 12.11
C VAL A 153 -2.50 -0.13 11.34
N THR A 154 -2.30 0.86 10.47
CA THR A 154 -0.97 1.16 9.95
C THR A 154 -0.31 2.17 10.87
N GLU A 155 0.83 1.79 11.42
CA GLU A 155 1.60 2.63 12.34
C GLU A 155 2.75 3.34 11.62
N PHE A 156 2.94 4.59 11.96
CA PHE A 156 4.13 5.39 11.67
C PHE A 156 4.76 5.82 12.98
N ILE A 157 6.01 6.22 12.99
CA ILE A 157 6.68 6.69 14.21
C ILE A 157 5.87 7.81 14.86
N GLY A 158 5.24 7.50 15.99
CA GLY A 158 4.43 8.41 16.79
C GLY A 158 2.99 8.63 16.32
N HIS A 159 2.50 7.90 15.33
CA HIS A 159 1.13 8.01 14.82
C HIS A 159 0.58 6.69 14.31
N THR A 160 -0.72 6.50 14.50
CA THR A 160 -1.47 5.34 13.99
C THR A 160 -2.59 5.80 13.06
N HIS A 161 -2.87 5.04 12.02
CA HIS A 161 -3.94 5.30 11.08
C HIS A 161 -4.77 4.03 10.83
N LYS A 162 -6.09 4.21 10.85
CA LYS A 162 -7.07 3.19 10.44
C LYS A 162 -8.08 3.84 9.51
N PRO A 163 -7.79 3.93 8.21
CA PRO A 163 -8.71 4.51 7.23
C PRO A 163 -10.05 3.75 7.18
N PRO A 164 -11.14 4.44 6.86
CA PRO A 164 -12.39 3.77 6.51
C PRO A 164 -12.25 2.88 5.27
N VAL A 165 -13.12 1.89 5.13
CA VAL A 165 -13.20 1.05 3.92
C VAL A 165 -13.32 1.92 2.66
N GLY A 166 -12.65 1.53 1.60
CA GLY A 166 -12.57 2.26 0.34
C GLY A 166 -11.62 3.46 0.36
N HIS A 167 -10.97 3.74 1.50
CA HIS A 167 -9.95 4.78 1.62
C HIS A 167 -8.56 4.16 1.66
N ALA A 168 -7.58 4.92 1.22
CA ALA A 168 -6.18 4.54 1.31
C ALA A 168 -5.36 5.54 2.13
N LEU A 169 -4.33 5.02 2.77
CA LEU A 169 -3.17 5.80 3.17
C LEU A 169 -2.24 5.96 1.96
N ILE A 170 -1.82 7.19 1.70
CA ILE A 170 -0.86 7.52 0.64
C ILE A 170 0.29 8.28 1.28
N PHE A 171 1.50 7.79 1.09
CA PHE A 171 2.69 8.34 1.74
C PHE A 171 3.98 8.01 0.98
N PRO A 172 5.09 8.75 1.23
CA PRO A 172 6.40 8.41 0.70
C PRO A 172 6.88 7.06 1.22
N CYS A 173 7.27 6.15 0.33
CA CYS A 173 7.70 4.78 0.67
C CYS A 173 8.99 4.69 1.53
N LEU A 174 9.65 5.82 1.81
CA LEU A 174 10.78 5.91 2.72
C LEU A 174 10.35 6.04 4.20
N LEU A 175 9.07 6.23 4.48
CA LEU A 175 8.58 6.27 5.85
C LEU A 175 8.58 4.86 6.45
N TYR A 176 9.00 4.76 7.71
CA TYR A 176 8.89 3.52 8.49
C TYR A 176 7.44 3.28 8.88
N THR A 177 6.94 2.11 8.53
CA THR A 177 5.58 1.66 8.84
C THR A 177 5.57 0.26 9.42
N SER A 178 4.53 -0.08 10.16
CA SER A 178 4.17 -1.44 10.52
C SER A 178 2.67 -1.64 10.41
N ASP A 179 2.24 -2.87 10.14
CA ASP A 179 0.84 -3.27 10.14
C ASP A 179 0.65 -4.39 11.16
N ALA A 180 -0.33 -4.25 12.05
CA ALA A 180 -0.64 -5.27 13.04
C ALA A 180 -2.15 -5.53 13.07
N ALA A 181 -2.54 -6.79 12.93
CA ALA A 181 -3.87 -7.24 13.30
C ALA A 181 -3.84 -7.67 14.77
N ASP A 182 -4.36 -6.80 15.63
CA ASP A 182 -4.43 -6.92 17.08
C ASP A 182 -3.10 -6.74 17.83
N ASP A 183 -3.01 -5.59 18.47
CA ASP A 183 -2.22 -5.45 19.69
C ASP A 183 -3.14 -5.67 20.91
N PRO A 184 -2.75 -6.45 21.92
CA PRO A 184 -3.58 -6.79 23.08
C PRO A 184 -3.88 -5.58 23.96
#